data_fa54c2055ef9cadc31106d01c31bc154
#
_entry.id   fa54c2055ef9cadc31106d01c31bc154
#
_cell.length_a   1.000
_cell.length_b   1.000
_cell.length_c   1.000
_cell.angle_alpha   90.00
_cell.angle_beta   90.00
_cell.angle_gamma   90.00
#
_symmetry.space_group_name_H-M   'P 1'
#
loop_
_entity.id
_entity.type
_entity.pdbx_description
1 polymer ?
#
loop_
_entity_poly.entity_id
_entity_poly.type
_entity_poly.pdbx_seq_one_letter_code
_entity_poly.pdbx_strand_id
1 'polypeptide(L)'
;MECVHITRSRRKSIELSIDDNLQIAVKAPLWVTDRAIDHFIAQKADWISRQKAAKAAYLQAHPPLPEAEVEALRRRAKAELPPRVTYYSQILGVTPTGIKITSAKKRFGSCNGKNSICFSLYLMQYPQAAIDYVVVHELCHIRHHDHSPAFYRLVESVLPNYKERERLLRH
;
A
#
# COMPACT_ATOMS: atom_id res chain seq x y z
N MET A 1 2.27 -27.95 15.59
CA MET A 1 3.06 -26.73 15.89
C MET A 1 2.50 -25.61 15.04
N GLU A 2 2.16 -24.47 15.65
CA GLU A 2 1.76 -23.29 14.84
C GLU A 2 2.97 -22.78 14.06
N CYS A 3 2.77 -22.52 12.75
CA CYS A 3 3.84 -21.93 11.94
C CYS A 3 4.06 -20.48 12.35
N VAL A 4 5.26 -20.18 12.82
CA VAL A 4 5.71 -18.81 13.16
C VAL A 4 6.73 -18.38 12.12
N HIS A 5 6.44 -17.28 11.41
CA HIS A 5 7.38 -16.67 10.47
C HIS A 5 8.22 -15.61 11.16
N ILE A 6 9.51 -15.89 11.36
CA ILE A 6 10.43 -14.95 12.01
C ILE A 6 11.28 -14.25 10.94
N THR A 7 11.21 -12.93 10.89
CA THR A 7 12.07 -12.06 10.06
C THR A 7 12.99 -11.24 10.96
N ARG A 8 14.30 -11.35 10.76
CA ARG A 8 15.31 -10.61 11.50
C ARG A 8 15.84 -9.42 10.70
N SER A 9 15.98 -8.25 11.36
CA SER A 9 16.48 -7.03 10.73
C SER A 9 17.17 -6.11 11.75
N ARG A 10 17.77 -5.00 11.28
CA ARG A 10 18.41 -3.98 12.15
C ARG A 10 17.39 -3.06 12.87
N ARG A 11 16.31 -3.63 13.35
CA ARG A 11 15.26 -2.91 14.11
C ARG A 11 15.59 -2.92 15.61
N LYS A 12 14.93 -2.04 16.37
CA LYS A 12 15.14 -1.89 17.81
C LYS A 12 14.10 -2.60 18.68
N SER A 13 12.98 -3.06 18.10
CA SER A 13 11.85 -3.65 18.84
C SER A 13 11.32 -4.90 18.15
N ILE A 14 10.66 -5.79 18.91
CA ILE A 14 9.91 -6.92 18.38
C ILE A 14 8.53 -6.43 17.95
N GLU A 15 8.07 -6.87 16.77
CA GLU A 15 6.72 -6.65 16.26
C GLU A 15 6.07 -8.00 16.04
N LEU A 16 4.86 -8.17 16.55
CA LEU A 16 4.02 -9.34 16.40
C LEU A 16 2.81 -8.97 15.54
N SER A 17 2.51 -9.76 14.53
CA SER A 17 1.36 -9.57 13.65
C SER A 17 0.77 -10.92 13.22
N ILE A 18 -0.50 -10.91 12.80
CA ILE A 18 -1.16 -12.07 12.19
C ILE A 18 -1.30 -11.76 10.70
N ASP A 19 -0.80 -12.66 9.86
CA ASP A 19 -0.88 -12.53 8.41
C ASP A 19 -2.26 -12.93 7.84
N ASP A 20 -2.44 -12.86 6.51
CA ASP A 20 -3.70 -13.19 5.87
C ASP A 20 -4.01 -14.71 5.86
N ASN A 21 -3.01 -15.56 6.19
CA ASN A 21 -3.16 -17.00 6.38
C ASN A 21 -3.40 -17.39 7.86
N LEU A 22 -3.66 -16.42 8.72
CA LEU A 22 -3.82 -16.57 10.17
C LEU A 22 -2.56 -17.11 10.87
N GLN A 23 -1.38 -16.96 10.25
CA GLN A 23 -0.10 -17.35 10.81
C GLN A 23 0.53 -16.22 11.62
N ILE A 24 1.31 -16.60 12.61
CA ILE A 24 2.05 -15.64 13.44
C ILE A 24 3.28 -15.16 12.67
N ALA A 25 3.37 -13.84 12.44
CA ALA A 25 4.55 -13.21 11.87
C ALA A 25 5.25 -12.33 12.92
N VAL A 26 6.53 -12.62 13.16
CA VAL A 26 7.38 -11.89 14.11
C VAL A 26 8.51 -11.20 13.36
N LYS A 27 8.63 -9.90 13.53
CA LYS A 27 9.82 -9.17 13.10
C LYS A 27 10.63 -8.82 14.32
N ALA A 28 11.88 -9.29 14.38
CA ALA A 28 12.76 -9.15 15.54
C ALA A 28 14.10 -8.48 15.19
N PRO A 29 14.76 -7.82 16.17
CA PRO A 29 16.15 -7.42 16.05
C PRO A 29 17.08 -8.62 15.84
N LEU A 30 18.24 -8.39 15.19
CA LEU A 30 19.23 -9.44 14.94
C LEU A 30 19.78 -10.10 16.21
N TRP A 31 19.81 -9.37 17.32
CA TRP A 31 20.38 -9.81 18.62
C TRP A 31 19.40 -10.55 19.52
N VAL A 32 18.11 -10.60 19.17
CA VAL A 32 17.09 -11.30 19.98
C VAL A 32 17.17 -12.81 19.72
N THR A 33 17.26 -13.62 20.76
CA THR A 33 17.30 -15.09 20.66
C THR A 33 15.93 -15.69 20.35
N ASP A 34 15.90 -16.88 19.77
CA ASP A 34 14.63 -17.60 19.49
C ASP A 34 13.86 -17.86 20.78
N ARG A 35 14.56 -18.25 21.86
CA ARG A 35 13.95 -18.46 23.18
C ARG A 35 13.25 -17.20 23.71
N ALA A 36 13.81 -16.03 23.47
CA ALA A 36 13.18 -14.76 23.88
C ALA A 36 11.93 -14.46 23.01
N ILE A 37 11.96 -14.82 21.74
CA ILE A 37 10.80 -14.71 20.84
C ILE A 37 9.70 -15.67 21.28
N ASP A 38 10.01 -16.92 21.57
CA ASP A 38 9.05 -17.92 22.05
C ASP A 38 8.39 -17.47 23.36
N HIS A 39 9.17 -16.96 24.29
CA HIS A 39 8.65 -16.40 25.54
C HIS A 39 7.72 -15.22 25.31
N PHE A 40 8.09 -14.31 24.40
CA PHE A 40 7.26 -13.16 24.02
C PHE A 40 5.94 -13.60 23.38
N ILE A 41 5.95 -14.61 22.49
CA ILE A 41 4.76 -15.20 21.88
C ILE A 41 3.85 -15.81 22.96
N ALA A 42 4.42 -16.58 23.89
CA ALA A 42 3.69 -17.19 24.99
C ALA A 42 2.98 -16.15 25.87
N GLN A 43 3.66 -15.06 26.20
CA GLN A 43 3.07 -13.95 26.97
C GLN A 43 1.93 -13.24 26.23
N LYS A 44 1.85 -13.37 24.89
CA LYS A 44 0.85 -12.73 24.02
C LYS A 44 -0.23 -13.71 23.54
N ALA A 45 -0.31 -14.91 24.11
CA ALA A 45 -1.23 -15.97 23.65
C ALA A 45 -2.70 -15.50 23.54
N ASP A 46 -3.23 -14.81 24.57
CA ASP A 46 -4.61 -14.28 24.56
C ASP A 46 -4.81 -13.19 23.49
N TRP A 47 -3.80 -12.35 23.31
CA TRP A 47 -3.82 -11.32 22.25
C TRP A 47 -3.82 -11.98 20.87
N ILE A 48 -2.97 -12.98 20.65
CA ILE A 48 -2.88 -13.75 19.40
C ILE A 48 -4.23 -14.40 19.08
N SER A 49 -4.84 -15.06 20.05
CA SER A 49 -6.14 -15.71 19.89
C SER A 49 -7.22 -14.71 19.44
N ARG A 50 -7.31 -13.58 20.14
CA ARG A 50 -8.26 -12.51 19.78
C ARG A 50 -7.99 -11.93 18.39
N GLN A 51 -6.73 -11.68 18.04
CA GLN A 51 -6.37 -11.16 16.72
C GLN A 51 -6.65 -12.14 15.59
N LYS A 52 -6.39 -13.44 15.81
CA LYS A 52 -6.74 -14.50 14.85
C LYS A 52 -8.24 -14.56 14.61
N ALA A 53 -9.04 -14.55 15.68
CA ALA A 53 -10.50 -14.57 15.57
C ALA A 53 -11.03 -13.34 14.83
N ALA A 54 -10.58 -12.15 15.20
CA ALA A 54 -10.94 -10.91 14.51
C ALA A 54 -10.53 -10.90 13.03
N LYS A 55 -9.32 -11.39 12.74
CA LYS A 55 -8.80 -11.48 11.37
C LYS A 55 -9.60 -12.51 10.55
N ALA A 56 -9.95 -13.67 11.13
CA ALA A 56 -10.76 -14.69 10.47
C ALA A 56 -12.16 -14.14 10.13
N ALA A 57 -12.82 -13.48 11.07
CA ALA A 57 -14.11 -12.84 10.84
C ALA A 57 -14.02 -11.75 9.75
N TYR A 58 -12.96 -10.94 9.76
CA TYR A 58 -12.72 -9.94 8.72
C TYR A 58 -12.54 -10.59 7.34
N LEU A 59 -11.75 -11.68 7.23
CA LEU A 59 -11.51 -12.36 5.95
C LEU A 59 -12.76 -13.07 5.43
N GLN A 60 -13.64 -13.58 6.31
CA GLN A 60 -14.95 -14.12 5.92
C GLN A 60 -15.86 -13.04 5.34
N ALA A 61 -15.90 -11.86 5.97
CA ALA A 61 -16.69 -10.73 5.48
C ALA A 61 -16.09 -10.07 4.22
N HIS A 62 -14.76 -10.17 4.04
CA HIS A 62 -14.00 -9.56 2.96
C HIS A 62 -13.06 -10.59 2.32
N PRO A 63 -13.59 -11.58 1.58
CA PRO A 63 -12.77 -12.62 0.98
C PRO A 63 -11.74 -11.99 0.01
N PRO A 64 -10.51 -12.51 -0.03
CA PRO A 64 -9.52 -12.04 -0.99
C PRO A 64 -10.03 -12.28 -2.41
N LEU A 65 -9.69 -11.37 -3.31
CA LEU A 65 -10.00 -11.54 -4.73
C LEU A 65 -9.36 -12.83 -5.27
N PRO A 66 -10.06 -13.54 -6.17
CA PRO A 66 -9.47 -14.67 -6.89
C PRO A 66 -8.18 -14.25 -7.62
N GLU A 67 -7.21 -15.15 -7.71
CA GLU A 67 -5.91 -14.86 -8.35
C GLU A 67 -6.07 -14.39 -9.81
N ALA A 68 -7.00 -15.00 -10.54
CA ALA A 68 -7.32 -14.61 -11.91
C ALA A 68 -7.77 -13.13 -12.02
N GLU A 69 -8.54 -12.65 -11.05
CA GLU A 69 -8.98 -11.27 -10.99
C GLU A 69 -7.82 -10.33 -10.62
N VAL A 70 -6.98 -10.71 -9.66
CA VAL A 70 -5.76 -9.98 -9.30
C VAL A 70 -4.84 -9.83 -10.52
N GLU A 71 -4.65 -10.88 -11.31
CA GLU A 71 -3.84 -10.82 -12.53
C GLU A 71 -4.51 -10.00 -13.64
N ALA A 72 -5.84 -10.02 -13.74
CA ALA A 72 -6.56 -9.12 -14.65
C ALA A 72 -6.34 -7.65 -14.28
N LEU A 73 -6.46 -7.30 -12.98
CA LEU A 73 -6.16 -5.95 -12.48
C LEU A 73 -4.70 -5.56 -12.74
N ARG A 74 -3.76 -6.49 -12.57
CA ARG A 74 -2.34 -6.24 -12.84
C ARG A 74 -2.08 -5.94 -14.32
N ARG A 75 -2.66 -6.72 -15.23
CA ARG A 75 -2.56 -6.46 -16.68
C ARG A 75 -3.15 -5.10 -17.04
N ARG A 76 -4.33 -4.79 -16.50
CA ARG A 76 -4.98 -3.51 -16.69
C ARG A 76 -4.13 -2.34 -16.18
N ALA A 77 -3.59 -2.44 -14.97
CA ALA A 77 -2.71 -1.42 -14.40
C ALA A 77 -1.44 -1.18 -15.24
N LYS A 78 -0.83 -2.25 -15.75
CA LYS A 78 0.34 -2.14 -16.63
C LYS A 78 0.04 -1.48 -17.98
N ALA A 79 -1.18 -1.64 -18.50
CA ALA A 79 -1.60 -1.05 -19.76
C ALA A 79 -2.06 0.41 -19.59
N GLU A 80 -2.82 0.72 -18.54
CA GLU A 80 -3.50 2.01 -18.39
C GLU A 80 -2.69 3.07 -17.65
N LEU A 81 -1.89 2.69 -16.63
CA LEU A 81 -1.17 3.67 -15.80
C LEU A 81 0.00 4.37 -16.52
N PRO A 82 0.88 3.68 -17.27
CA PRO A 82 2.01 4.35 -17.91
C PRO A 82 1.62 5.49 -18.86
N PRO A 83 0.66 5.34 -19.80
CA PRO A 83 0.25 6.43 -20.67
C PRO A 83 -0.37 7.60 -19.91
N ARG A 84 -1.08 7.34 -18.80
CA ARG A 84 -1.62 8.42 -17.94
C ARG A 84 -0.54 9.16 -17.20
N VAL A 85 0.45 8.44 -16.66
CA VAL A 85 1.61 9.05 -16.04
C VAL A 85 2.34 9.93 -17.06
N THR A 86 2.53 9.46 -18.28
CA THR A 86 3.16 10.26 -19.35
C THR A 86 2.36 11.54 -19.63
N TYR A 87 1.04 11.42 -19.80
CA TYR A 87 0.15 12.54 -20.06
C TYR A 87 0.22 13.62 -18.97
N TYR A 88 0.03 13.24 -17.70
CA TYR A 88 0.04 14.19 -16.59
C TYR A 88 1.45 14.68 -16.25
N SER A 89 2.49 13.90 -16.53
CA SER A 89 3.89 14.33 -16.41
C SER A 89 4.21 15.53 -17.32
N GLN A 90 3.70 15.49 -18.56
CA GLN A 90 3.86 16.59 -19.51
C GLN A 90 3.16 17.86 -19.02
N ILE A 91 1.92 17.75 -18.53
CA ILE A 91 1.15 18.87 -17.99
C ILE A 91 1.87 19.49 -16.78
N LEU A 92 2.37 18.67 -15.88
CA LEU A 92 3.05 19.11 -14.65
C LEU A 92 4.50 19.55 -14.89
N GLY A 93 5.10 19.22 -16.05
CA GLY A 93 6.51 19.45 -16.32
C GLY A 93 7.44 18.70 -15.35
N VAL A 94 7.12 17.42 -15.05
CA VAL A 94 7.90 16.54 -14.17
C VAL A 94 8.19 15.21 -14.88
N THR A 95 9.26 14.54 -14.45
CA THR A 95 9.63 13.23 -15.02
C THR A 95 9.89 12.24 -13.88
N PRO A 96 9.04 11.22 -13.69
CA PRO A 96 9.31 10.16 -12.74
C PRO A 96 10.49 9.31 -13.22
N THR A 97 11.33 8.83 -12.29
CA THR A 97 12.48 7.97 -12.60
C THR A 97 12.07 6.52 -12.90
N GLY A 98 10.84 6.15 -12.59
CA GLY A 98 10.29 4.83 -12.89
C GLY A 98 8.89 4.65 -12.34
N ILE A 99 8.17 3.67 -12.89
CA ILE A 99 6.82 3.28 -12.48
C ILE A 99 6.85 1.81 -12.08
N LYS A 100 6.28 1.48 -10.91
CA LYS A 100 6.10 0.11 -10.42
C LYS A 100 4.65 -0.17 -10.11
N ILE A 101 4.17 -1.36 -10.46
CA ILE A 101 2.85 -1.85 -10.08
C ILE A 101 3.05 -2.89 -8.97
N THR A 102 2.35 -2.70 -7.87
CA THR A 102 2.42 -3.55 -6.67
C THR A 102 1.03 -4.04 -6.26
N SER A 103 0.96 -5.03 -5.38
CA SER A 103 -0.27 -5.53 -4.78
C SER A 103 -0.53 -4.93 -3.37
N ALA A 104 -0.10 -3.70 -3.12
CA ALA A 104 -0.30 -3.03 -1.85
C ALA A 104 -1.80 -2.77 -1.61
N LYS A 105 -2.34 -3.26 -0.48
CA LYS A 105 -3.76 -3.10 -0.12
C LYS A 105 -4.05 -1.83 0.70
N LYS A 106 -3.02 -1.25 1.34
CA LYS A 106 -3.19 -0.12 2.29
C LYS A 106 -2.99 1.27 1.67
N ARG A 107 -2.55 1.34 0.42
CA ARG A 107 -2.29 2.60 -0.28
C ARG A 107 -2.43 2.41 -1.78
N PHE A 108 -2.94 3.42 -2.46
CA PHE A 108 -3.15 3.40 -3.90
C PHE A 108 -1.90 3.76 -4.69
N GLY A 109 -1.06 4.64 -4.13
CA GLY A 109 0.20 5.06 -4.73
C GLY A 109 1.25 5.43 -3.70
N SER A 110 2.46 5.72 -4.16
CA SER A 110 3.53 6.36 -3.39
C SER A 110 4.64 6.85 -4.31
N CYS A 111 5.19 8.02 -4.02
CA CYS A 111 6.40 8.54 -4.64
C CYS A 111 7.54 8.51 -3.61
N ASN A 112 8.71 8.01 -3.98
CA ASN A 112 9.87 7.98 -3.10
C ASN A 112 10.79 9.19 -3.34
N GLY A 113 11.76 9.42 -2.45
CA GLY A 113 12.72 10.52 -2.55
C GLY A 113 13.64 10.48 -3.80
N LYS A 114 13.58 9.41 -4.61
CA LYS A 114 14.25 9.31 -5.92
C LYS A 114 13.27 9.53 -7.08
N ASN A 115 12.08 10.06 -6.81
CA ASN A 115 11.04 10.31 -7.80
C ASN A 115 10.56 9.06 -8.56
N SER A 116 10.71 7.87 -7.97
CA SER A 116 10.11 6.63 -8.50
C SER A 116 8.73 6.45 -7.89
N ILE A 117 7.73 6.20 -8.73
CA ILE A 117 6.33 6.08 -8.36
C ILE A 117 5.92 4.61 -8.33
N CYS A 118 5.21 4.22 -7.28
CA CYS A 118 4.57 2.93 -7.19
C CYS A 118 3.05 3.11 -7.17
N PHE A 119 2.31 2.27 -7.91
CA PHE A 119 0.85 2.20 -7.86
C PHE A 119 0.40 0.82 -7.40
N SER A 120 -0.72 0.78 -6.70
CA SER A 120 -1.41 -0.47 -6.41
C SER A 120 -2.23 -0.92 -7.62
N LEU A 121 -2.17 -2.22 -7.95
CA LEU A 121 -3.06 -2.79 -8.97
C LEU A 121 -4.55 -2.67 -8.58
N TYR A 122 -4.86 -2.63 -7.28
CA TYR A 122 -6.23 -2.45 -6.78
C TYR A 122 -6.83 -1.08 -7.09
N LEU A 123 -6.00 -0.11 -7.47
CA LEU A 123 -6.48 1.18 -8.00
C LEU A 123 -7.37 1.01 -9.24
N MET A 124 -7.18 -0.08 -9.99
CA MET A 124 -7.99 -0.38 -11.18
C MET A 124 -9.45 -0.76 -10.87
N GLN A 125 -9.82 -0.98 -9.63
CA GLN A 125 -11.20 -1.21 -9.20
C GLN A 125 -12.01 0.09 -9.10
N TYR A 126 -11.37 1.24 -9.18
CA TYR A 126 -11.98 2.55 -9.01
C TYR A 126 -12.28 3.21 -10.35
N PRO A 127 -13.22 4.20 -10.36
CA PRO A 127 -13.53 4.97 -11.55
C PRO A 127 -12.30 5.73 -12.08
N GLN A 128 -12.29 6.00 -13.38
CA GLN A 128 -11.20 6.69 -14.06
C GLN A 128 -10.81 8.01 -13.41
N ALA A 129 -11.80 8.78 -12.93
CA ALA A 129 -11.56 10.05 -12.26
C ALA A 129 -10.72 9.89 -10.97
N ALA A 130 -10.94 8.80 -10.22
CA ALA A 130 -10.14 8.47 -9.03
C ALA A 130 -8.72 8.02 -9.40
N ILE A 131 -8.59 7.23 -10.48
CA ILE A 131 -7.28 6.80 -10.99
C ILE A 131 -6.45 8.02 -11.40
N ASP A 132 -7.04 8.95 -12.14
CA ASP A 132 -6.38 10.19 -12.57
C ASP A 132 -5.92 11.05 -11.37
N TYR A 133 -6.76 11.13 -10.34
CA TYR A 133 -6.40 11.84 -9.12
C TYR A 133 -5.17 11.22 -8.45
N VAL A 134 -5.12 9.90 -8.29
CA VAL A 134 -3.96 9.24 -7.68
C VAL A 134 -2.71 9.44 -8.54
N VAL A 135 -2.81 9.36 -9.87
CA VAL A 135 -1.67 9.60 -10.77
C VAL A 135 -1.14 11.03 -10.60
N VAL A 136 -2.01 12.04 -10.62
CA VAL A 136 -1.62 13.44 -10.44
C VAL A 136 -1.04 13.66 -9.03
N HIS A 137 -1.65 13.09 -8.00
CA HIS A 137 -1.18 13.16 -6.61
C HIS A 137 0.26 12.67 -6.49
N GLU A 138 0.57 11.48 -7.01
CA GLU A 138 1.92 10.92 -6.93
C GLU A 138 2.94 11.70 -7.78
N LEU A 139 2.52 12.26 -8.92
CA LEU A 139 3.37 13.12 -9.73
C LEU A 139 3.67 14.46 -9.05
N CYS A 140 2.71 15.04 -8.33
CA CYS A 140 2.91 16.27 -7.56
C CYS A 140 3.96 16.10 -6.45
N HIS A 141 4.11 14.88 -5.91
CA HIS A 141 5.15 14.56 -4.92
C HIS A 141 6.57 14.68 -5.46
N ILE A 142 6.79 14.67 -6.78
CA ILE A 142 8.11 14.94 -7.37
C ILE A 142 8.57 16.38 -7.08
N ARG A 143 7.64 17.34 -6.94
CA ARG A 143 7.95 18.74 -6.59
C ARG A 143 7.77 19.04 -5.10
N HIS A 144 6.76 18.42 -4.47
CA HIS A 144 6.41 18.65 -3.07
C HIS A 144 6.25 17.30 -2.36
N HIS A 145 7.26 16.89 -1.60
CA HIS A 145 7.25 15.60 -0.88
C HIS A 145 6.30 15.60 0.33
N ASP A 146 5.76 16.74 0.71
CA ASP A 146 4.79 16.93 1.78
C ASP A 146 3.38 17.20 1.20
N HIS A 147 2.37 17.21 2.06
CA HIS A 147 1.00 17.58 1.71
C HIS A 147 0.71 19.04 2.14
N SER A 148 1.64 19.95 1.86
CA SER A 148 1.52 21.36 2.15
C SER A 148 0.43 22.05 1.29
N PRO A 149 0.03 23.30 1.62
CA PRO A 149 -0.86 24.06 0.75
C PRO A 149 -0.32 24.24 -0.68
N ALA A 150 1.01 24.26 -0.87
CA ALA A 150 1.65 24.34 -2.19
C ALA A 150 1.42 23.06 -3.00
N PHE A 151 1.50 21.90 -2.36
CA PHE A 151 1.16 20.60 -2.96
C PHE A 151 -0.29 20.59 -3.48
N TYR A 152 -1.25 20.96 -2.64
CA TYR A 152 -2.66 20.93 -3.05
C TYR A 152 -3.00 21.97 -4.11
N ARG A 153 -2.36 23.15 -4.10
CA ARG A 153 -2.50 24.13 -5.21
C ARG A 153 -2.00 23.55 -6.54
N LEU A 154 -0.92 22.78 -6.51
CA LEU A 154 -0.40 22.12 -7.72
C LEU A 154 -1.38 21.02 -8.21
N VAL A 155 -1.93 20.20 -7.31
CA VAL A 155 -2.98 19.22 -7.67
C VAL A 155 -4.20 19.93 -8.27
N GLU A 156 -4.68 20.99 -7.65
CA GLU A 156 -5.87 21.75 -8.08
C GLU A 156 -5.66 22.44 -9.43
N SER A 157 -4.45 22.89 -9.74
CA SER A 157 -4.13 23.49 -11.05
C SER A 157 -4.32 22.52 -12.22
N VAL A 158 -4.18 21.22 -11.99
CA VAL A 158 -4.36 20.17 -13.00
C VAL A 158 -5.75 19.55 -12.92
N LEU A 159 -6.27 19.37 -11.70
CA LEU A 159 -7.57 18.78 -11.41
C LEU A 159 -8.37 19.71 -10.49
N PRO A 160 -9.08 20.73 -11.00
CA PRO A 160 -9.82 21.68 -10.18
C PRO A 160 -10.84 21.03 -9.23
N ASN A 161 -11.41 19.88 -9.64
CA ASN A 161 -12.35 19.08 -8.86
C ASN A 161 -11.72 17.91 -8.10
N TYR A 162 -10.43 18.03 -7.71
CA TYR A 162 -9.68 16.92 -7.08
C TYR A 162 -10.36 16.37 -5.81
N LYS A 163 -11.03 17.21 -5.02
CA LYS A 163 -11.73 16.76 -3.79
C LYS A 163 -12.89 15.80 -4.08
N GLU A 164 -13.60 16.01 -5.19
CA GLU A 164 -14.65 15.08 -5.62
C GLU A 164 -14.05 13.75 -6.08
N ARG A 165 -12.94 13.80 -6.82
CA ARG A 165 -12.22 12.61 -7.27
C ARG A 165 -11.61 11.81 -6.12
N GLU A 166 -11.07 12.49 -5.10
CA GLU A 166 -10.58 11.87 -3.87
C GLU A 166 -11.69 11.11 -3.12
N ARG A 167 -12.90 11.68 -3.07
CA ARG A 167 -14.05 11.04 -2.41
C ARG A 167 -14.40 9.69 -3.03
N LEU A 168 -14.15 9.50 -4.33
CA LEU A 168 -14.39 8.22 -5.01
C LEU A 168 -13.48 7.08 -4.51
N LEU A 169 -12.40 7.39 -3.78
CA LEU A 169 -11.51 6.41 -3.16
C LEU A 169 -11.93 6.00 -1.74
N ARG A 170 -12.92 6.68 -1.17
CA ARG A 170 -13.46 6.38 0.17
C ARG A 170 -14.61 5.38 0.02
N HIS A 171 -14.47 4.22 0.61
CA HIS A 171 -15.53 3.24 0.84
C HIS A 171 -15.93 3.25 2.29
#